data_492ef2977b8140fd764e9df60b975fda
#
_entry.id   492ef2977b8140fd764e9df60b975fda
#
_cell.length_a   1.000
_cell.length_b   1.000
_cell.length_c   1.000
_cell.angle_alpha   90.00
_cell.angle_beta   90.00
_cell.angle_gamma   90.00
#
_symmetry.space_group_name_H-M   'P 1'
#
loop_
_entity.id
_entity.type
_entity.pdbx_description
1 polymer ?
#
loop_
_entity_poly.entity_id
_entity_poly.type
_entity_poly.pdbx_seq_one_letter_code
_entity_poly.pdbx_strand_id
1 'polypeptide(L)'
;VVEKFEGRLKVIYLISREKHFEDELFEGRISAEKLDLIFDRFPEIPVQDSTYFICGPSEMIKNVSDFLKKEKKVPALQVMYEYYSAPDDDDNMEMSDEFKAIPNLESMVTLIIDDDEYSFHLNSKKNSILDQALQDKLPVPFACKGGVCCTCKAQVLEGEVFMEKNFALTDDEVERGFVLTCQCHP
;
A
#
# COMPACT_ATOMS: atom_id res chain seq x y z
N VAL A 1 -21.60 -15.06 10.18
CA VAL A 1 -21.54 -13.61 9.90
C VAL A 1 -22.61 -13.22 8.89
N VAL A 2 -22.77 -13.92 7.77
CA VAL A 2 -23.75 -13.59 6.71
C VAL A 2 -25.18 -13.56 7.26
N GLU A 3 -25.57 -14.56 8.05
CA GLU A 3 -26.91 -14.66 8.66
C GLU A 3 -27.27 -13.43 9.53
N LYS A 4 -26.27 -12.83 10.18
CA LYS A 4 -26.46 -11.65 11.04
C LYS A 4 -26.91 -10.40 10.25
N PHE A 5 -26.64 -10.35 8.94
CA PHE A 5 -26.92 -9.18 8.11
C PHE A 5 -28.19 -9.29 7.27
N GLU A 6 -29.01 -10.35 7.44
CA GLU A 6 -30.35 -10.50 6.88
C GLU A 6 -30.48 -10.08 5.39
N GLY A 7 -29.60 -10.63 4.55
CA GLY A 7 -29.58 -10.35 3.10
C GLY A 7 -28.89 -9.04 2.68
N ARG A 8 -28.43 -8.21 3.62
CA ARG A 8 -27.62 -7.01 3.32
C ARG A 8 -26.17 -7.33 2.99
N LEU A 9 -25.71 -8.56 3.27
CA LEU A 9 -24.38 -9.04 2.97
C LEU A 9 -24.48 -10.23 2.00
N LYS A 10 -23.85 -10.10 0.84
CA LYS A 10 -23.63 -11.19 -0.09
C LYS A 10 -22.13 -11.50 -0.11
N VAL A 11 -21.75 -12.76 0.05
CA VAL A 11 -20.35 -13.21 -0.03
C VAL A 11 -20.21 -14.13 -1.25
N ILE A 12 -19.26 -13.80 -2.12
CA ILE A 12 -18.93 -14.59 -3.31
C ILE A 12 -17.50 -15.11 -3.13
N TYR A 13 -17.34 -16.42 -3.09
CA TYR A 13 -16.05 -17.07 -2.95
C TYR A 13 -15.50 -17.45 -4.32
N LEU A 14 -14.27 -17.02 -4.61
CA LEU A 14 -13.50 -17.44 -5.78
C LEU A 14 -12.33 -18.28 -5.27
N ILE A 15 -12.22 -19.52 -5.74
CA ILE A 15 -11.22 -20.48 -5.26
C ILE A 15 -10.19 -20.74 -6.36
N SER A 16 -8.97 -20.26 -6.14
CA SER A 16 -7.95 -20.19 -7.19
C SER A 16 -7.18 -21.49 -7.44
N ARG A 17 -7.27 -22.48 -6.55
CA ARG A 17 -6.43 -23.69 -6.60
C ARG A 17 -7.20 -25.00 -6.72
N GLU A 18 -8.51 -24.96 -6.63
CA GLU A 18 -9.38 -26.14 -6.72
C GLU A 18 -10.29 -26.01 -7.95
N LYS A 19 -10.49 -27.12 -8.66
CA LYS A 19 -11.31 -27.22 -9.86
C LYS A 19 -12.40 -28.24 -9.60
N HIS A 20 -13.42 -27.90 -8.84
CA HIS A 20 -14.51 -28.85 -8.52
C HIS A 20 -15.84 -28.10 -8.27
N PHE A 21 -16.04 -26.96 -8.92
CA PHE A 21 -17.29 -26.23 -8.82
C PHE A 21 -18.17 -26.55 -10.04
N GLU A 22 -19.47 -26.69 -9.81
CA GLU A 22 -20.45 -26.82 -10.89
C GLU A 22 -20.53 -25.56 -11.76
N ASP A 23 -20.06 -24.42 -11.26
CA ASP A 23 -20.06 -23.13 -11.93
C ASP A 23 -18.64 -22.56 -12.01
N GLU A 24 -18.08 -22.51 -13.21
CA GLU A 24 -16.73 -21.99 -13.48
C GLU A 24 -16.56 -20.50 -13.07
N LEU A 25 -17.65 -19.79 -12.82
CA LEU A 25 -17.60 -18.42 -12.32
C LEU A 25 -16.81 -18.33 -10.99
N PHE A 26 -16.93 -19.36 -10.15
CA PHE A 26 -16.32 -19.36 -8.80
C PHE A 26 -14.91 -19.97 -8.78
N GLU A 27 -14.39 -20.39 -9.94
CA GLU A 27 -13.02 -20.91 -10.08
C GLU A 27 -12.04 -19.80 -10.50
N GLY A 28 -10.79 -19.91 -10.03
CA GLY A 28 -9.70 -19.06 -10.45
C GLY A 28 -9.54 -17.78 -9.61
N ARG A 29 -8.68 -16.90 -10.07
CA ARG A 29 -8.37 -15.63 -9.41
C ARG A 29 -9.30 -14.52 -9.90
N ILE A 30 -9.42 -13.46 -9.11
CA ILE A 30 -10.08 -12.23 -9.53
C ILE A 30 -9.29 -11.60 -10.68
N SER A 31 -9.96 -11.39 -11.80
CA SER A 31 -9.47 -10.64 -12.97
C SER A 31 -10.57 -9.69 -13.47
N ALA A 32 -10.22 -8.82 -14.42
CA ALA A 32 -11.19 -7.93 -15.06
C ALA A 32 -12.36 -8.70 -15.68
N GLU A 33 -12.06 -9.76 -16.45
CA GLU A 33 -13.06 -10.61 -17.11
C GLU A 33 -13.94 -11.33 -16.06
N LYS A 34 -13.33 -11.79 -14.94
CA LYS A 34 -14.06 -12.46 -13.87
C LYS A 34 -15.02 -11.49 -13.18
N LEU A 35 -14.60 -10.24 -12.96
CA LEU A 35 -15.47 -9.21 -12.40
C LEU A 35 -16.63 -8.86 -13.34
N ASP A 36 -16.38 -8.82 -14.64
CA ASP A 36 -17.43 -8.56 -15.63
C ASP A 36 -18.50 -9.65 -15.56
N LEU A 37 -18.11 -10.92 -15.54
CA LEU A 37 -19.01 -12.05 -15.36
C LEU A 37 -19.77 -12.00 -14.04
N ILE A 38 -19.13 -11.53 -12.94
CA ILE A 38 -19.80 -11.35 -11.65
C ILE A 38 -20.85 -10.25 -11.73
N PHE A 39 -20.56 -9.11 -12.35
CA PHE A 39 -21.52 -8.04 -12.53
C PHE A 39 -22.69 -8.44 -13.40
N ASP A 40 -22.45 -9.21 -14.47
CA ASP A 40 -23.50 -9.75 -15.32
C ASP A 40 -24.39 -10.76 -14.56
N ARG A 41 -23.78 -11.59 -13.71
CA ARG A 41 -24.51 -12.59 -12.90
C ARG A 41 -25.32 -11.97 -11.76
N PHE A 42 -24.89 -10.83 -11.25
CA PHE A 42 -25.49 -10.11 -10.14
C PHE A 42 -25.85 -8.66 -10.51
N PRO A 43 -26.83 -8.47 -11.41
CA PRO A 43 -27.19 -7.15 -11.95
C PRO A 43 -27.75 -6.18 -10.89
N GLU A 44 -28.05 -6.70 -9.69
CA GLU A 44 -28.46 -5.86 -8.58
C GLU A 44 -27.31 -5.04 -7.96
N ILE A 45 -26.05 -5.30 -8.35
CA ILE A 45 -24.90 -4.50 -7.91
C ILE A 45 -24.87 -3.19 -8.71
N PRO A 46 -25.08 -2.02 -8.07
CA PRO A 46 -25.06 -0.73 -8.76
C PRO A 46 -23.59 -0.32 -9.04
N VAL A 47 -23.02 -0.85 -10.12
CA VAL A 47 -21.57 -0.79 -10.40
C VAL A 47 -21.01 0.63 -10.30
N GLN A 48 -21.71 1.63 -10.87
CA GLN A 48 -21.21 3.01 -10.89
C GLN A 48 -21.47 3.79 -9.60
N ASP A 49 -22.47 3.35 -8.81
CA ASP A 49 -22.87 4.01 -7.56
C ASP A 49 -22.30 3.31 -6.32
N SER A 50 -21.48 2.26 -6.52
CA SER A 50 -20.83 1.51 -5.44
C SER A 50 -19.48 2.09 -5.07
N THR A 51 -19.13 1.97 -3.79
CA THR A 51 -17.77 2.19 -3.31
C THR A 51 -17.04 0.86 -3.21
N TYR A 52 -15.85 0.80 -3.75
CA TYR A 52 -15.02 -0.39 -3.83
C TYR A 52 -13.83 -0.30 -2.87
N PHE A 53 -13.64 -1.36 -2.09
CA PHE A 53 -12.47 -1.54 -1.25
C PHE A 53 -11.70 -2.77 -1.74
N ILE A 54 -10.50 -2.57 -2.25
CA ILE A 54 -9.70 -3.62 -2.88
C ILE A 54 -8.49 -3.87 -1.99
N CYS A 55 -8.31 -5.11 -1.54
CA CYS A 55 -7.14 -5.51 -0.78
C CYS A 55 -6.62 -6.85 -1.29
N GLY A 56 -5.31 -6.94 -1.55
CA GLY A 56 -4.70 -8.14 -2.10
C GLY A 56 -3.35 -7.91 -2.77
N PRO A 57 -2.89 -8.84 -3.62
CA PRO A 57 -1.65 -8.68 -4.38
C PRO A 57 -1.69 -7.47 -5.30
N SER A 58 -0.53 -6.83 -5.51
CA SER A 58 -0.40 -5.59 -6.30
C SER A 58 -0.97 -5.71 -7.71
N GLU A 59 -0.70 -6.81 -8.40
CA GLU A 59 -1.23 -7.09 -9.74
C GLU A 59 -2.77 -7.15 -9.74
N MET A 60 -3.38 -7.79 -8.73
CA MET A 60 -4.84 -7.85 -8.60
C MET A 60 -5.41 -6.45 -8.37
N ILE A 61 -4.83 -5.67 -7.45
CA ILE A 61 -5.27 -4.30 -7.16
C ILE A 61 -5.22 -3.45 -8.43
N LYS A 62 -4.10 -3.50 -9.18
CA LYS A 62 -3.93 -2.76 -10.42
C LYS A 62 -4.99 -3.14 -11.46
N ASN A 63 -5.12 -4.45 -11.75
CA ASN A 63 -6.03 -4.93 -12.78
C ASN A 63 -7.50 -4.60 -12.45
N VAL A 64 -7.91 -4.81 -11.19
CA VAL A 64 -9.27 -4.50 -10.73
C VAL A 64 -9.55 -3.00 -10.73
N SER A 65 -8.60 -2.18 -10.23
CA SER A 65 -8.75 -0.72 -10.22
C SER A 65 -8.84 -0.14 -11.64
N ASP A 66 -7.99 -0.61 -12.55
CA ASP A 66 -7.99 -0.18 -13.94
C ASP A 66 -9.29 -0.55 -14.64
N PHE A 67 -9.79 -1.76 -14.46
CA PHE A 67 -11.06 -2.22 -14.98
C PHE A 67 -12.23 -1.35 -14.49
N LEU A 68 -12.33 -1.13 -13.17
CA LEU A 68 -13.39 -0.31 -12.60
C LEU A 68 -13.36 1.14 -13.11
N LYS A 69 -12.19 1.77 -13.12
CA LYS A 69 -12.02 3.17 -13.52
C LYS A 69 -12.13 3.37 -15.05
N LYS A 70 -11.46 2.52 -15.84
CA LYS A 70 -11.31 2.73 -17.28
C LYS A 70 -12.45 2.12 -18.08
N GLU A 71 -12.93 0.92 -17.72
CA GLU A 71 -13.97 0.21 -18.47
C GLU A 71 -15.36 0.46 -17.88
N LYS A 72 -15.53 0.30 -16.58
CA LYS A 72 -16.82 0.53 -15.91
C LYS A 72 -17.11 2.00 -15.59
N LYS A 73 -16.12 2.91 -15.80
CA LYS A 73 -16.27 4.36 -15.56
C LYS A 73 -16.64 4.74 -14.12
N VAL A 74 -16.24 3.92 -13.16
CA VAL A 74 -16.41 4.22 -11.74
C VAL A 74 -15.54 5.43 -11.36
N PRO A 75 -16.07 6.44 -10.67
CA PRO A 75 -15.29 7.58 -10.21
C PRO A 75 -14.09 7.16 -9.36
N ALA A 76 -12.93 7.77 -9.57
CA ALA A 76 -11.69 7.39 -8.89
C ALA A 76 -11.81 7.43 -7.34
N LEU A 77 -12.58 8.39 -6.80
CA LEU A 77 -12.85 8.53 -5.36
C LEU A 77 -13.68 7.38 -4.77
N GLN A 78 -14.33 6.58 -5.59
CA GLN A 78 -15.10 5.41 -5.16
C GLN A 78 -14.27 4.11 -5.22
N VAL A 79 -13.03 4.14 -5.72
CA VAL A 79 -12.14 2.98 -5.83
C VAL A 79 -10.96 3.15 -4.87
N MET A 80 -11.09 2.57 -3.69
CA MET A 80 -10.08 2.59 -2.64
C MET A 80 -9.36 1.25 -2.59
N TYR A 81 -8.05 1.26 -2.26
CA TYR A 81 -7.28 0.03 -2.17
C TYR A 81 -6.20 0.13 -1.09
N GLU A 82 -5.83 -1.02 -0.59
CA GLU A 82 -4.75 -1.19 0.39
C GLU A 82 -3.82 -2.32 -0.06
N TYR A 83 -2.53 -2.07 -0.09
CA TYR A 83 -1.51 -3.04 -0.47
C TYR A 83 -1.07 -3.89 0.73
N TYR A 84 -0.83 -5.18 0.52
CA TYR A 84 -0.16 -6.07 1.51
C TYR A 84 1.34 -5.85 1.57
N SER A 85 1.95 -5.58 0.43
CA SER A 85 3.36 -5.31 0.21
C SER A 85 3.50 -4.15 -0.76
N ALA A 86 4.67 -3.55 -0.83
CA ALA A 86 4.94 -2.58 -1.90
C ALA A 86 4.58 -3.21 -3.25
N PRO A 87 3.98 -2.45 -4.17
CA PRO A 87 3.82 -2.90 -5.55
C PRO A 87 5.17 -3.39 -6.07
N ASP A 88 5.20 -4.57 -6.69
CA ASP A 88 6.37 -5.05 -7.40
C ASP A 88 6.61 -4.06 -8.55
N ASP A 89 7.55 -3.15 -8.38
CA ASP A 89 8.17 -2.48 -9.52
C ASP A 89 8.95 -3.59 -10.24
N ASP A 90 8.66 -3.83 -11.50
CA ASP A 90 9.33 -4.82 -12.36
C ASP A 90 10.80 -5.00 -11.96
N ASP A 91 11.28 -6.25 -11.89
CA ASP A 91 12.55 -6.78 -11.37
C ASP A 91 13.87 -6.00 -11.64
N ASN A 92 13.80 -4.74 -12.01
CA ASN A 92 14.89 -3.79 -12.08
C ASN A 92 14.69 -2.71 -11.02
N MET A 93 15.10 -3.00 -9.79
CA MET A 93 15.35 -2.00 -8.76
C MET A 93 16.53 -1.09 -9.15
N GLU A 94 16.41 -0.37 -10.24
CA GLU A 94 17.21 0.83 -10.39
C GLU A 94 16.65 1.85 -9.40
N MET A 95 17.50 2.27 -8.45
CA MET A 95 17.22 3.37 -7.53
C MET A 95 16.64 4.53 -8.33
N SER A 96 15.54 5.13 -7.83
CA SER A 96 14.87 6.23 -8.54
C SER A 96 15.89 7.31 -8.93
N ASP A 97 15.69 7.97 -10.07
CA ASP A 97 16.61 9.03 -10.48
C ASP A 97 16.64 10.18 -9.47
N GLU A 98 15.54 10.37 -8.74
CA GLU A 98 15.44 11.30 -7.62
C GLU A 98 16.35 10.88 -6.46
N PHE A 99 16.35 9.60 -6.06
CA PHE A 99 17.26 9.08 -5.05
C PHE A 99 18.72 9.19 -5.48
N LYS A 100 19.03 8.95 -6.78
CA LYS A 100 20.37 9.14 -7.32
C LYS A 100 20.83 10.60 -7.22
N ALA A 101 19.89 11.56 -7.30
CA ALA A 101 20.17 12.99 -7.30
C ALA A 101 20.41 13.58 -5.91
N ILE A 102 19.93 12.95 -4.81
CA ILE A 102 20.20 13.49 -3.46
C ILE A 102 21.71 13.51 -3.19
N PRO A 103 22.22 14.48 -2.42
CA PRO A 103 23.63 14.54 -2.09
C PRO A 103 24.05 13.39 -1.17
N ASN A 104 25.29 12.95 -1.28
CA ASN A 104 25.85 11.94 -0.37
C ASN A 104 26.34 12.63 0.91
N LEU A 105 25.55 12.62 1.94
CA LEU A 105 25.78 13.33 3.21
C LEU A 105 25.78 12.36 4.40
N GLU A 106 26.60 12.64 5.39
CA GLU A 106 26.49 12.02 6.71
C GLU A 106 25.69 12.96 7.62
N SER A 107 24.59 12.46 8.14
CA SER A 107 23.68 13.24 9.00
C SER A 107 23.56 12.60 10.35
N MET A 108 23.36 13.42 11.38
CA MET A 108 22.91 12.96 12.70
C MET A 108 21.38 12.90 12.69
N VAL A 109 20.83 11.72 12.87
CA VAL A 109 19.39 11.50 12.99
C VAL A 109 19.04 11.27 14.45
N THR A 110 18.07 12.01 14.96
CA THR A 110 17.49 11.79 16.28
C THR A 110 16.04 11.33 16.15
N LEU A 111 15.73 10.16 16.69
CA LEU A 111 14.37 9.65 16.79
C LEU A 111 13.87 9.86 18.22
N ILE A 112 12.65 10.39 18.34
CA ILE A 112 11.93 10.52 19.60
C ILE A 112 10.83 9.46 19.61
N ILE A 113 10.90 8.51 20.55
CA ILE A 113 9.97 7.39 20.68
C ILE A 113 9.55 7.29 22.14
N ASP A 114 8.25 7.46 22.43
CA ASP A 114 7.72 7.42 23.80
C ASP A 114 8.47 8.35 24.79
N ASP A 115 8.80 9.57 24.35
CA ASP A 115 9.58 10.60 25.06
C ASP A 115 11.08 10.28 25.26
N ASP A 116 11.58 9.16 24.79
CA ASP A 116 13.00 8.82 24.76
C ASP A 116 13.66 9.26 23.43
N GLU A 117 14.89 9.80 23.53
CA GLU A 117 15.67 10.25 22.39
C GLU A 117 16.77 9.25 22.02
N TYR A 118 16.82 8.87 20.75
CA TYR A 118 17.82 7.96 20.19
C TYR A 118 18.52 8.63 19.01
N SER A 119 19.84 8.83 19.11
CA SER A 119 20.62 9.48 18.05
C SER A 119 21.63 8.52 17.42
N PHE A 120 21.73 8.58 16.09
CA PHE A 120 22.69 7.80 15.30
C PHE A 120 23.15 8.56 14.06
N HIS A 121 24.30 8.16 13.53
CA HIS A 121 24.78 8.68 12.25
C HIS A 121 24.24 7.84 11.09
N LEU A 122 23.77 8.50 10.06
CA LEU A 122 23.24 7.86 8.87
C LEU A 122 23.69 8.58 7.59
N ASN A 123 24.18 7.77 6.66
CA ASN A 123 24.52 8.27 5.32
C ASN A 123 23.27 8.23 4.43
N SER A 124 22.97 9.35 3.77
CA SER A 124 21.79 9.51 2.90
C SER A 124 21.70 8.50 1.75
N LYS A 125 22.81 7.87 1.35
CA LYS A 125 22.88 6.88 0.25
C LYS A 125 22.89 5.43 0.71
N LYS A 126 22.78 5.19 2.01
CA LYS A 126 22.82 3.83 2.57
C LYS A 126 21.44 3.38 3.02
N ASN A 127 21.34 3.02 4.29
CA ASN A 127 20.09 2.49 4.86
C ASN A 127 18.99 3.56 4.92
N SER A 128 17.75 3.11 4.95
CA SER A 128 16.65 3.97 5.40
C SER A 128 16.80 4.29 6.91
N ILE A 129 16.13 5.33 7.37
CA ILE A 129 16.09 5.68 8.81
C ILE A 129 15.64 4.48 9.65
N LEU A 130 14.58 3.77 9.20
CA LEU A 130 14.08 2.58 9.88
C LEU A 130 15.13 1.46 9.93
N ASP A 131 15.78 1.16 8.81
CA ASP A 131 16.71 0.03 8.77
C ASP A 131 17.95 0.30 9.63
N GLN A 132 18.44 1.53 9.69
CA GLN A 132 19.52 1.90 10.60
C GLN A 132 19.06 1.77 12.04
N ALA A 133 17.89 2.30 12.41
CA ALA A 133 17.35 2.18 13.76
C ALA A 133 17.20 0.71 14.20
N LEU A 134 16.76 -0.17 13.30
CA LEU A 134 16.67 -1.61 13.56
C LEU A 134 18.04 -2.28 13.73
N GLN A 135 19.06 -1.87 12.96
CA GLN A 135 20.44 -2.35 13.16
C GLN A 135 20.98 -1.96 14.54
N ASP A 136 20.63 -0.76 14.99
CA ASP A 136 21.00 -0.25 16.32
C ASP A 136 20.09 -0.78 17.43
N LYS A 137 19.15 -1.68 17.09
CA LYS A 137 18.19 -2.35 18.01
C LYS A 137 17.27 -1.38 18.75
N LEU A 138 16.92 -0.26 18.13
CA LEU A 138 15.99 0.69 18.68
C LEU A 138 14.54 0.17 18.62
N PRO A 139 13.66 0.56 19.55
CA PRO A 139 12.29 0.07 19.66
C PRO A 139 11.34 0.74 18.65
N VAL A 140 11.70 0.77 17.37
CA VAL A 140 10.92 1.42 16.30
C VAL A 140 9.78 0.53 15.81
N PRO A 141 8.57 1.07 15.64
CA PRO A 141 7.45 0.31 15.08
C PRO A 141 7.62 0.14 13.57
N PHE A 142 7.38 -1.08 13.06
CA PHE A 142 7.39 -1.36 11.64
C PHE A 142 6.55 -2.59 11.29
N ALA A 143 6.16 -2.72 10.00
CA ALA A 143 5.50 -3.91 9.48
C ALA A 143 5.93 -4.21 8.03
N CYS A 144 5.44 -3.49 7.01
CA CYS A 144 5.62 -3.83 5.60
C CYS A 144 7.01 -3.48 5.03
N LYS A 145 7.71 -2.49 5.57
CA LYS A 145 8.96 -1.91 5.06
C LYS A 145 8.91 -1.40 3.59
N GLY A 146 7.74 -1.34 3.00
CA GLY A 146 7.54 -0.97 1.58
C GLY A 146 6.70 0.28 1.36
N GLY A 147 6.48 1.11 2.38
CA GLY A 147 5.75 2.38 2.23
C GLY A 147 4.24 2.26 2.09
N VAL A 148 3.62 1.12 2.49
CA VAL A 148 2.19 0.84 2.25
C VAL A 148 1.32 0.73 3.50
N CYS A 149 1.88 0.70 4.74
CA CYS A 149 1.10 0.35 5.93
C CYS A 149 1.07 1.42 7.03
N CYS A 150 1.73 2.54 6.89
CA CYS A 150 1.84 3.61 7.89
C CYS A 150 2.33 3.21 9.30
N THR A 151 2.72 1.93 9.56
CA THR A 151 3.17 1.51 10.90
C THR A 151 4.43 2.25 11.33
N CYS A 152 5.32 2.58 10.40
CA CYS A 152 6.55 3.34 10.63
C CYS A 152 6.39 4.84 10.38
N LYS A 153 5.15 5.37 10.44
CA LYS A 153 4.89 6.80 10.27
C LYS A 153 5.53 7.61 11.38
N ALA A 154 6.25 8.66 11.02
CA ALA A 154 6.83 9.63 11.93
C ALA A 154 6.57 11.05 11.42
N GLN A 155 6.84 12.05 12.24
CA GLN A 155 6.79 13.45 11.83
C GLN A 155 8.19 14.05 11.89
N VAL A 156 8.60 14.74 10.84
CA VAL A 156 9.85 15.50 10.82
C VAL A 156 9.63 16.76 11.64
N LEU A 157 10.38 16.90 12.74
CA LEU A 157 10.32 18.06 13.63
C LEU A 157 11.36 19.10 13.25
N GLU A 158 12.52 18.68 12.76
CA GLU A 158 13.62 19.54 12.35
C GLU A 158 14.42 18.87 11.22
N GLY A 159 14.93 19.65 10.27
CA GLY A 159 15.71 19.16 9.14
C GLY A 159 14.87 18.75 7.94
N GLU A 160 15.49 18.02 7.03
CA GLU A 160 14.88 17.55 5.79
C GLU A 160 15.19 16.07 5.59
N VAL A 161 14.24 15.35 4.98
CA VAL A 161 14.41 13.95 4.59
C VAL A 161 13.87 13.75 3.17
N PHE A 162 14.49 12.84 2.45
CA PHE A 162 13.99 12.34 1.18
C PHE A 162 13.22 11.04 1.42
N MET A 163 12.00 10.95 0.90
CA MET A 163 11.17 9.75 0.97
C MET A 163 11.06 9.11 -0.42
N GLU A 164 11.63 7.91 -0.58
CA GLU A 164 11.68 7.23 -1.88
C GLU A 164 10.31 6.84 -2.43
N LYS A 165 9.48 6.27 -1.58
CA LYS A 165 8.15 5.74 -1.95
C LYS A 165 7.11 6.09 -0.90
N ASN A 166 5.93 6.48 -1.38
CA ASN A 166 4.77 6.71 -0.53
C ASN A 166 3.51 6.15 -1.21
N PHE A 167 2.94 5.10 -0.63
CA PHE A 167 1.68 4.53 -1.08
C PHE A 167 0.57 4.63 -0.02
N ALA A 168 0.87 5.22 1.13
CA ALA A 168 0.00 5.18 2.29
C ALA A 168 -0.34 6.54 2.91
N LEU A 169 0.56 7.52 2.85
CA LEU A 169 0.29 8.87 3.34
C LEU A 169 -0.43 9.68 2.28
N THR A 170 -1.37 10.50 2.72
CA THR A 170 -2.03 11.51 1.88
C THR A 170 -1.12 12.70 1.64
N ASP A 171 -1.40 13.48 0.59
CA ASP A 171 -0.66 14.70 0.29
C ASP A 171 -0.69 15.69 1.47
N ASP A 172 -1.84 15.84 2.14
CA ASP A 172 -1.99 16.67 3.35
C ASP A 172 -1.09 16.20 4.50
N GLU A 173 -0.92 14.89 4.69
CA GLU A 173 0.00 14.36 5.71
C GLU A 173 1.46 14.66 5.37
N VAL A 174 1.84 14.51 4.10
CA VAL A 174 3.20 14.83 3.63
C VAL A 174 3.47 16.33 3.78
N GLU A 175 2.56 17.20 3.41
CA GLU A 175 2.68 18.65 3.61
C GLU A 175 2.82 19.05 5.08
N ARG A 176 2.24 18.28 6.00
CA ARG A 176 2.38 18.44 7.45
C ARG A 176 3.65 17.83 8.03
N GLY A 177 4.55 17.33 7.20
CA GLY A 177 5.83 16.76 7.57
C GLY A 177 5.76 15.31 8.05
N PHE A 178 4.67 14.58 7.78
CA PHE A 178 4.63 13.14 8.05
C PHE A 178 5.39 12.36 6.98
N VAL A 179 6.10 11.34 7.43
CA VAL A 179 6.96 10.50 6.59
C VAL A 179 6.87 9.03 7.00
N LEU A 180 7.29 8.14 6.10
CA LEU A 180 7.43 6.71 6.37
C LEU A 180 8.91 6.39 6.54
N THR A 181 9.36 6.16 7.78
CA THR A 181 10.80 5.99 8.09
C THR A 181 11.46 4.85 7.34
N CYS A 182 10.68 3.84 6.89
CA CYS A 182 11.20 2.74 6.05
C CYS A 182 11.57 3.15 4.62
N GLN A 183 11.19 4.36 4.21
CA GLN A 183 11.43 4.91 2.87
C GLN A 183 12.21 6.23 2.94
N CYS A 184 12.66 6.63 4.14
CA CYS A 184 13.29 7.93 4.35
C CYS A 184 14.79 7.87 4.51
N HIS A 185 15.45 8.84 3.89
CA HIS A 185 16.88 9.10 3.95
C HIS A 185 17.11 10.56 4.36
N PRO A 186 18.09 10.84 5.24
CA PRO A 186 18.39 12.21 5.68
C PRO A 186 19.13 13.00 4.62
#